data_c102bbfa7a7929ca9a89d2b49d24554f
#
_entry.id   c102bbfa7a7929ca9a89d2b49d24554f
#
_cell.length_a   1.000
_cell.length_b   1.000
_cell.length_c   1.000
_cell.angle_alpha   90.00
_cell.angle_beta   90.00
_cell.angle_gamma   90.00
#
_symmetry.space_group_name_H-M   'P 1'
#
loop_
_entity.id
_entity.type
_entity.pdbx_description
1 polymer ?
#
loop_
_entity_poly.entity_id
_entity_poly.type
_entity_poly.pdbx_seq_one_letter_code
_entity_poly.pdbx_strand_id
1 'polypeptide(L)'
;MSNRFSPQRITITFRHCRRALTVVPAALVLTAGSFLAASSPAQTASSLPCDIYGSAGTSCVAAYSSVRALYGSYTGSLYQVARTSDNTTKDIGLLAPGDYANAAAQDSFCSGTTCTITKIYDQSPQHNDLTVEPAGAAGGANVGARANALPVTVAGHAVYGIYMPPGVGYRRASGAGIATNGQPESLYEVASGTNINNGCCTDFGNVETTETDTGASHMDAINLALLNAPRSAGHGPWVEADLENGVFEGGTAVNTNNLGNTSKFVTALLKNNGQSTFALKGGNAQSGSLTTWYNGALPSGYSPMHQEGSVVLGTGGDNSNRGTQSFFEGVMTAGYSSDSADNSVQSNIVAAGYTGVSTGGGPGTTIVGPGGKCVDVTGNDTGANLAVVQLWDCQALAADQHWSPSAIGTGTLETLGRCLDIDGNGTVNGTKLELYDCNGVGGQQWIPQADGSIKNPQSGRCLDDPSGNTANGTQLQIYDCNGNAAQKFAIIQGTPIKGPGGKCVDVAGDDVGGNGAVVQLYDCYTIETFQPLARDQQWTLNSDHTVRTLGRCLDLDGNGTANGTKLELYDCNGVGGQRWVPQSNGSLLNPQSGRCLDDPSGNTANQTALQLYDCNGNAAQVFTFN
;
A
#
# COMPACT_ATOMS: atom_id res chain seq x y z
N MET A 1 0.61 50.07 53.53
CA MET A 1 1.67 49.58 54.44
C MET A 1 2.59 48.75 53.58
N SER A 2 3.78 49.30 53.39
CA SER A 2 4.90 48.78 52.60
C SER A 2 5.64 47.69 53.37
N ASN A 3 6.09 46.62 52.71
CA ASN A 3 7.34 45.98 53.11
C ASN A 3 7.98 45.26 51.90
N ARG A 4 9.12 45.81 51.52
CA ARG A 4 10.09 45.26 50.57
C ARG A 4 10.93 44.21 51.28
N PHE A 5 11.27 43.12 50.60
CA PHE A 5 12.43 42.27 50.96
C PHE A 5 13.36 42.17 49.75
N SER A 6 14.63 42.47 50.03
CA SER A 6 15.81 42.48 49.16
C SER A 6 16.48 41.12 49.12
N PRO A 7 17.15 40.67 48.07
CA PRO A 7 17.84 39.36 48.00
C PRO A 7 19.28 39.47 48.56
N GLN A 8 19.63 38.52 49.40
CA GLN A 8 21.01 38.31 49.88
C GLN A 8 21.85 37.53 48.87
N ARG A 9 23.02 38.06 48.55
CA ARG A 9 24.11 37.36 47.83
C ARG A 9 24.90 36.50 48.82
N ILE A 10 25.09 35.22 48.44
CA ILE A 10 26.02 34.32 49.12
C ILE A 10 27.33 34.30 48.32
N THR A 11 28.43 34.76 48.95
CA THR A 11 29.79 34.70 48.42
C THR A 11 30.49 33.45 48.98
N ILE A 12 30.91 32.55 48.10
CA ILE A 12 31.70 31.36 48.48
C ILE A 12 33.18 31.64 48.19
N THR A 13 34.00 31.62 49.24
CA THR A 13 35.44 31.82 49.18
C THR A 13 36.16 30.49 49.03
N PHE A 14 36.94 30.31 47.96
CA PHE A 14 37.80 29.13 47.80
C PHE A 14 39.15 29.37 48.53
N ARG A 15 39.50 28.49 49.45
CA ARG A 15 40.85 28.40 50.06
C ARG A 15 41.73 27.51 49.22
N HIS A 16 42.88 28.06 48.83
CA HIS A 16 43.99 27.37 48.15
C HIS A 16 44.71 26.44 49.14
N CYS A 17 44.91 25.18 48.77
CA CYS A 17 45.84 24.26 49.41
C CYS A 17 46.97 23.93 48.41
N ARG A 18 48.17 24.51 48.61
CA ARG A 18 49.39 24.18 47.85
C ARG A 18 50.00 22.91 48.44
N ARG A 19 50.17 21.86 47.63
CA ARG A 19 51.16 20.82 47.88
C ARG A 19 52.11 20.78 46.68
N ALA A 20 53.40 20.92 46.99
CA ALA A 20 54.51 20.79 46.10
C ALA A 20 54.70 19.32 45.71
N LEU A 21 54.82 19.02 44.42
CA LEU A 21 55.33 17.74 43.91
C LEU A 21 56.56 18.00 43.04
N THR A 22 57.60 17.31 43.39
CA THR A 22 58.92 17.24 42.74
C THR A 22 58.81 16.67 41.31
N VAL A 23 59.39 17.36 40.35
CA VAL A 23 59.47 16.97 38.95
C VAL A 23 60.66 16.04 38.73
N VAL A 24 60.42 14.85 38.16
CA VAL A 24 61.44 13.97 37.57
C VAL A 24 61.25 14.04 36.06
N PRO A 25 62.26 14.34 35.26
CA PRO A 25 62.09 14.37 33.80
C PRO A 25 62.19 12.95 33.23
N ALA A 26 61.05 12.44 32.69
CA ALA A 26 61.07 11.27 31.81
C ALA A 26 61.11 11.75 30.36
N ALA A 27 62.13 11.35 29.64
CA ALA A 27 62.27 11.62 28.19
C ALA A 27 61.21 10.86 27.41
N LEU A 28 60.32 11.60 26.75
CA LEU A 28 59.30 11.04 25.88
C LEU A 28 59.87 10.92 24.48
N VAL A 29 60.11 9.69 24.02
CA VAL A 29 60.40 9.38 22.61
C VAL A 29 59.10 9.47 21.85
N LEU A 30 58.91 10.52 21.01
CA LEU A 30 57.83 10.60 20.05
C LEU A 30 58.08 9.64 18.90
N THR A 31 57.45 8.50 18.87
CA THR A 31 57.28 7.73 17.64
C THR A 31 56.07 8.32 16.90
N ALA A 32 56.36 8.94 15.74
CA ALA A 32 55.31 9.37 14.80
C ALA A 32 54.63 8.12 14.22
N GLY A 33 53.57 7.68 14.84
CA GLY A 33 52.63 6.69 14.28
C GLY A 33 51.79 7.39 13.21
N SER A 34 52.07 7.11 11.94
CA SER A 34 51.18 7.48 10.85
C SER A 34 49.85 6.72 11.01
N PHE A 35 48.81 7.38 11.51
CA PHE A 35 47.45 6.88 11.39
C PHE A 35 47.07 6.91 9.90
N LEU A 36 47.23 5.78 9.21
CA LEU A 36 46.52 5.53 7.98
C LEU A 36 45.03 5.48 8.35
N ALA A 37 44.32 6.57 8.07
CA ALA A 37 42.86 6.53 8.07
C ALA A 37 42.47 5.49 7.00
N ALA A 38 42.04 4.33 7.44
CA ALA A 38 41.38 3.38 6.56
C ALA A 38 40.13 4.10 6.03
N SER A 39 40.20 4.53 4.76
CA SER A 39 39.02 4.92 4.01
C SER A 39 38.07 3.70 4.02
N SER A 40 36.92 3.79 4.70
CA SER A 40 35.85 2.85 4.50
C SER A 40 35.63 2.69 3.00
N PRO A 41 35.54 1.48 2.46
CA PRO A 41 35.20 1.33 1.06
C PRO A 41 33.91 2.11 0.84
N ALA A 42 33.91 3.01 -0.14
CA ALA A 42 32.69 3.67 -0.59
C ALA A 42 31.71 2.55 -0.91
N GLN A 43 30.61 2.50 -0.19
CA GLN A 43 29.53 1.58 -0.48
C GLN A 43 29.10 1.90 -1.90
N THR A 44 29.39 1.01 -2.85
CA THR A 44 28.93 1.17 -4.22
C THR A 44 27.43 1.29 -4.14
N ALA A 45 26.89 2.47 -4.50
CA ALA A 45 25.45 2.66 -4.60
C ALA A 45 24.90 1.50 -5.42
N SER A 46 23.94 0.78 -4.88
CA SER A 46 23.28 -0.32 -5.61
C SER A 46 22.70 0.28 -6.89
N SER A 47 22.99 -0.32 -8.04
CA SER A 47 22.43 0.15 -9.31
C SER A 47 20.92 -0.02 -9.27
N LEU A 48 20.17 1.07 -9.34
CA LEU A 48 18.72 1.10 -9.40
C LEU A 48 18.23 0.96 -10.85
N PRO A 49 16.96 0.74 -11.12
CA PRO A 49 16.46 0.40 -12.45
C PRO A 49 16.97 1.30 -13.59
N CYS A 50 16.94 2.62 -13.40
CA CYS A 50 17.40 3.55 -14.44
C CYS A 50 18.93 3.63 -14.56
N ASP A 51 19.68 3.33 -13.50
CA ASP A 51 21.15 3.17 -13.60
C ASP A 51 21.48 1.92 -14.43
N ILE A 52 20.71 0.83 -14.26
CA ILE A 52 20.86 -0.43 -15.02
C ILE A 52 20.58 -0.18 -16.49
N TYR A 53 19.43 0.39 -16.84
CA TYR A 53 19.09 0.70 -18.22
C TYR A 53 20.05 1.70 -18.86
N GLY A 54 20.45 2.75 -18.14
CA GLY A 54 21.43 3.73 -18.61
C GLY A 54 22.77 3.09 -18.93
N SER A 55 23.25 2.19 -18.06
CA SER A 55 24.50 1.44 -18.28
C SER A 55 24.41 0.46 -19.47
N ALA A 56 23.20 0.00 -19.79
CA ALA A 56 22.92 -0.87 -20.93
C ALA A 56 22.69 -0.12 -22.25
N GLY A 57 22.71 1.22 -22.23
CA GLY A 57 22.54 2.07 -23.42
C GLY A 57 21.09 2.42 -23.77
N THR A 58 20.13 2.12 -22.88
CA THR A 58 18.70 2.47 -23.02
C THR A 58 18.27 3.30 -21.82
N SER A 59 18.65 4.60 -21.81
CA SER A 59 18.38 5.49 -20.69
C SER A 59 16.89 5.71 -20.46
N CYS A 60 16.48 5.83 -19.19
CA CYS A 60 15.13 6.21 -18.84
C CYS A 60 14.81 7.63 -19.34
N VAL A 61 13.67 7.80 -19.97
CA VAL A 61 13.09 9.07 -20.42
C VAL A 61 11.85 9.46 -19.61
N ALA A 62 11.29 8.51 -18.87
CA ALA A 62 10.32 8.73 -17.80
C ALA A 62 10.57 7.69 -16.70
N ALA A 63 10.47 8.09 -15.43
CA ALA A 63 10.72 7.22 -14.29
C ALA A 63 9.88 7.66 -13.10
N TYR A 64 8.83 6.89 -12.80
CA TYR A 64 7.85 7.21 -11.76
C TYR A 64 7.86 6.16 -10.67
N SER A 65 7.75 6.62 -9.43
CA SER A 65 7.58 5.74 -8.29
C SER A 65 6.99 6.50 -7.10
N SER A 66 6.08 5.87 -6.39
CA SER A 66 5.60 6.39 -5.11
C SER A 66 6.32 5.76 -3.91
N VAL A 67 7.17 4.76 -4.13
CA VAL A 67 7.73 3.93 -3.06
C VAL A 67 9.24 4.08 -2.87
N ARG A 68 10.01 4.36 -3.93
CA ARG A 68 11.48 4.44 -3.88
C ARG A 68 12.11 5.27 -5.01
N ALA A 69 13.37 5.56 -4.89
CA ALA A 69 14.17 6.07 -6.00
C ALA A 69 14.38 5.01 -7.09
N LEU A 70 14.48 5.47 -8.34
CA LEU A 70 14.81 4.65 -9.52
C LEU A 70 16.21 4.95 -10.08
N TYR A 71 16.90 5.96 -9.52
CA TYR A 71 18.33 6.25 -9.70
C TYR A 71 19.01 6.33 -8.33
N GLY A 72 20.19 5.77 -8.20
CA GLY A 72 20.94 5.80 -6.95
C GLY A 72 21.37 7.21 -6.51
N SER A 73 21.42 8.15 -7.45
CA SER A 73 21.76 9.57 -7.18
C SER A 73 20.54 10.47 -7.01
N TYR A 74 19.29 9.95 -7.13
CA TYR A 74 18.11 10.79 -7.05
C TYR A 74 17.88 11.34 -5.64
N THR A 75 17.57 12.63 -5.55
CA THR A 75 17.30 13.37 -4.30
C THR A 75 16.01 14.16 -4.35
N GLY A 76 15.29 14.09 -5.46
CA GLY A 76 14.06 14.86 -5.69
C GLY A 76 12.84 14.26 -4.97
N SER A 77 11.70 14.91 -5.21
CA SER A 77 10.41 14.44 -4.73
C SER A 77 9.87 13.32 -5.62
N LEU A 78 9.14 12.38 -5.03
CA LEU A 78 8.49 11.29 -5.74
C LEU A 78 7.09 11.68 -6.22
N TYR A 79 6.32 12.32 -5.35
CA TYR A 79 4.97 12.78 -5.66
C TYR A 79 4.57 13.97 -4.78
N GLN A 80 3.50 14.66 -5.17
CA GLN A 80 2.89 15.74 -4.40
C GLN A 80 1.51 15.33 -3.90
N VAL A 81 1.20 15.66 -2.66
CA VAL A 81 -0.11 15.48 -2.07
C VAL A 81 -0.77 16.82 -1.76
N ALA A 82 -2.10 16.89 -1.89
CA ALA A 82 -2.92 18.03 -1.47
C ALA A 82 -3.92 17.61 -0.39
N ARG A 83 -4.05 18.42 0.66
CA ARG A 83 -5.04 18.24 1.73
C ARG A 83 -6.42 18.66 1.28
N THR A 84 -7.44 17.86 1.53
CA THR A 84 -8.83 18.21 1.20
C THR A 84 -9.40 19.31 2.09
N SER A 85 -8.84 19.51 3.29
CA SER A 85 -9.33 20.51 4.25
C SER A 85 -9.05 21.95 3.85
N ASP A 86 -7.93 22.22 3.15
CA ASP A 86 -7.46 23.59 2.86
C ASP A 86 -6.72 23.71 1.52
N ASN A 87 -6.66 22.64 0.72
CA ASN A 87 -5.97 22.56 -0.56
C ASN A 87 -4.46 22.90 -0.50
N THR A 88 -3.85 22.91 0.67
CA THR A 88 -2.40 23.04 0.77
C THR A 88 -1.71 21.80 0.23
N THR A 89 -0.53 21.97 -0.36
CA THR A 89 0.24 20.87 -0.98
C THR A 89 1.55 20.61 -0.26
N LYS A 90 2.04 19.39 -0.37
CA LYS A 90 3.35 18.98 0.11
C LYS A 90 3.97 17.98 -0.85
N ASP A 91 5.22 18.22 -1.18
CA ASP A 91 6.03 17.26 -1.92
C ASP A 91 6.57 16.18 -0.98
N ILE A 92 6.44 14.94 -1.38
CA ILE A 92 6.93 13.77 -0.66
C ILE A 92 8.20 13.28 -1.35
N GLY A 93 9.31 13.40 -0.66
CA GLY A 93 10.63 13.00 -1.13
C GLY A 93 11.07 11.67 -0.54
N LEU A 94 12.38 11.47 -0.54
CA LEU A 94 13.05 10.27 -0.06
C LEU A 94 13.52 10.43 1.40
N LEU A 95 13.80 9.31 2.07
CA LEU A 95 14.46 9.28 3.39
C LEU A 95 15.91 9.73 3.29
N ALA A 96 16.60 9.33 2.21
CA ALA A 96 17.97 9.71 1.84
C ALA A 96 18.14 9.63 0.31
N PRO A 97 19.22 10.15 -0.28
CA PRO A 97 19.49 9.98 -1.71
C PRO A 97 19.46 8.52 -2.15
N GLY A 98 18.68 8.20 -3.20
CA GLY A 98 18.55 6.85 -3.73
C GLY A 98 17.78 5.86 -2.85
N ASP A 99 17.07 6.33 -1.86
CA ASP A 99 16.38 5.55 -0.82
C ASP A 99 14.87 5.43 -1.09
N TYR A 100 14.09 5.09 -0.06
CA TYR A 100 12.64 4.89 -0.10
C TYR A 100 11.88 6.18 0.23
N ALA A 101 10.58 6.19 -0.09
CA ALA A 101 9.70 7.33 0.16
C ALA A 101 9.60 7.68 1.65
N ASN A 102 9.56 8.96 1.98
CA ASN A 102 9.32 9.46 3.33
C ASN A 102 7.81 9.51 3.63
N ALA A 103 7.22 8.33 3.82
CA ALA A 103 5.78 8.21 4.13
C ALA A 103 5.39 8.94 5.42
N ALA A 104 6.27 8.97 6.43
CA ALA A 104 6.02 9.69 7.68
C ALA A 104 5.80 11.21 7.47
N ALA A 105 6.44 11.80 6.46
CA ALA A 105 6.21 13.19 6.09
C ALA A 105 4.80 13.40 5.49
N GLN A 106 4.28 12.43 4.74
CA GLN A 106 2.89 12.41 4.26
C GLN A 106 1.91 12.26 5.42
N ASP A 107 2.12 11.25 6.29
CA ASP A 107 1.24 10.96 7.42
C ASP A 107 1.09 12.16 8.35
N SER A 108 2.22 12.80 8.66
CA SER A 108 2.24 14.02 9.47
C SER A 108 1.47 15.17 8.80
N PHE A 109 1.67 15.38 7.49
CA PHE A 109 1.01 16.45 6.74
C PHE A 109 -0.48 16.21 6.58
N CYS A 110 -0.89 14.97 6.33
CA CYS A 110 -2.29 14.57 6.11
C CYS A 110 -3.04 14.26 7.41
N SER A 111 -2.40 14.46 8.57
CA SER A 111 -3.04 14.18 9.87
C SER A 111 -4.31 15.02 10.05
N GLY A 112 -5.42 14.36 10.41
CA GLY A 112 -6.73 15.00 10.62
C GLY A 112 -7.47 15.41 9.34
N THR A 113 -7.00 15.00 8.16
CA THR A 113 -7.66 15.23 6.87
C THR A 113 -7.32 14.12 5.90
N THR A 114 -8.03 14.04 4.78
CA THR A 114 -7.60 13.21 3.65
C THR A 114 -6.66 14.00 2.74
N CYS A 115 -5.79 13.27 2.02
CA CYS A 115 -4.94 13.82 0.98
C CYS A 115 -5.13 13.05 -0.33
N THR A 116 -5.02 13.77 -1.44
CA THR A 116 -4.96 13.20 -2.78
C THR A 116 -3.61 13.48 -3.43
N ILE A 117 -3.13 12.57 -4.27
CA ILE A 117 -1.91 12.76 -5.06
C ILE A 117 -2.28 13.65 -6.24
N THR A 118 -1.66 14.83 -6.33
CA THR A 118 -1.93 15.82 -7.39
C THR A 118 -0.90 15.80 -8.51
N LYS A 119 0.27 15.23 -8.23
CA LYS A 119 1.37 15.12 -9.18
C LYS A 119 2.24 13.93 -8.83
N ILE A 120 2.78 13.25 -9.86
CA ILE A 120 3.82 12.22 -9.74
C ILE A 120 5.04 12.77 -10.49
N TYR A 121 6.16 12.89 -9.77
CA TYR A 121 7.38 13.46 -10.34
C TYR A 121 8.13 12.43 -11.17
N ASP A 122 8.58 12.84 -12.34
CA ASP A 122 9.51 12.08 -13.15
C ASP A 122 10.94 12.22 -12.57
N GLN A 123 11.51 11.10 -12.19
CA GLN A 123 12.89 11.05 -11.68
C GLN A 123 13.94 11.13 -12.78
N SER A 124 13.55 11.01 -14.06
CA SER A 124 14.47 11.11 -15.19
C SER A 124 14.92 12.57 -15.42
N PRO A 125 16.02 12.80 -16.13
CA PRO A 125 16.45 14.16 -16.50
C PRO A 125 15.46 14.91 -17.41
N GLN A 126 14.43 14.23 -17.93
CA GLN A 126 13.45 14.82 -18.86
C GLN A 126 12.33 15.56 -18.13
N HIS A 127 12.10 15.27 -16.84
CA HIS A 127 11.06 15.90 -16.01
C HIS A 127 9.64 15.84 -16.62
N ASN A 128 9.26 14.68 -17.12
CA ASN A 128 7.92 14.38 -17.63
C ASN A 128 6.92 14.14 -16.51
N ASP A 129 6.77 15.10 -15.58
CA ASP A 129 5.86 14.98 -14.44
C ASP A 129 4.44 14.67 -14.89
N LEU A 130 3.78 13.72 -14.23
CA LEU A 130 2.37 13.40 -14.43
C LEU A 130 1.50 14.28 -13.53
N THR A 131 0.44 14.84 -14.11
CA THR A 131 -0.64 15.53 -13.39
C THR A 131 -1.95 14.79 -13.58
N VAL A 132 -2.96 15.08 -12.76
CA VAL A 132 -4.27 14.45 -12.88
C VAL A 132 -4.81 14.61 -14.32
N GLU A 133 -5.27 13.52 -14.91
CA GLU A 133 -5.79 13.44 -16.28
C GLU A 133 -7.04 14.32 -16.46
N PRO A 134 -7.08 15.22 -17.46
CA PRO A 134 -8.28 16.01 -17.77
C PRO A 134 -9.38 15.14 -18.41
N ALA A 135 -10.53 15.75 -18.70
CA ALA A 135 -11.59 15.07 -19.46
C ALA A 135 -11.13 14.80 -20.89
N GLY A 136 -11.48 13.62 -21.43
CA GLY A 136 -11.19 13.18 -22.77
C GLY A 136 -12.44 12.70 -23.52
N ALA A 137 -12.23 12.06 -24.66
CA ALA A 137 -13.32 11.60 -25.51
C ALA A 137 -14.14 10.47 -24.88
N ALA A 138 -13.49 9.58 -24.12
CA ALA A 138 -14.13 8.41 -23.52
C ALA A 138 -14.51 8.59 -22.05
N GLY A 139 -13.97 9.59 -21.35
CA GLY A 139 -14.21 9.79 -19.92
C GLY A 139 -14.27 11.25 -19.47
N GLY A 140 -14.91 11.49 -18.32
CA GLY A 140 -14.86 12.78 -17.63
C GLY A 140 -13.48 13.05 -17.03
N ALA A 141 -13.28 14.26 -16.47
CA ALA A 141 -12.03 14.58 -15.78
C ALA A 141 -11.81 13.61 -14.60
N ASN A 142 -10.59 13.14 -14.46
CA ASN A 142 -10.18 12.28 -13.37
C ASN A 142 -9.98 13.09 -12.07
N VAL A 143 -9.82 12.38 -10.97
CA VAL A 143 -9.41 12.94 -9.69
C VAL A 143 -8.07 12.34 -9.26
N GLY A 144 -7.38 13.00 -8.36
CA GLY A 144 -6.14 12.47 -7.80
C GLY A 144 -6.39 11.26 -6.90
N ALA A 145 -5.53 10.25 -6.98
CA ALA A 145 -5.58 9.08 -6.12
C ALA A 145 -5.49 9.47 -4.64
N ARG A 146 -6.25 8.79 -3.78
CA ARG A 146 -6.14 8.96 -2.33
C ARG A 146 -4.74 8.53 -1.86
N ALA A 147 -4.01 9.43 -1.22
CA ALA A 147 -2.58 9.27 -0.98
C ALA A 147 -2.19 8.11 -0.04
N ASN A 148 -3.11 7.67 0.82
CA ASN A 148 -2.91 6.58 1.78
C ASN A 148 -3.75 5.33 1.50
N ALA A 149 -4.33 5.21 0.30
CA ALA A 149 -5.23 4.11 -0.03
C ALA A 149 -4.52 2.76 -0.16
N LEU A 150 -3.22 2.75 -0.45
CA LEU A 150 -2.47 1.53 -0.72
C LEU A 150 -1.18 1.46 0.11
N PRO A 151 -1.27 1.19 1.41
CA PRO A 151 -0.09 0.98 2.24
C PRO A 151 0.64 -0.30 1.82
N VAL A 152 1.95 -0.22 1.68
CA VAL A 152 2.84 -1.30 1.26
C VAL A 152 4.15 -1.23 2.03
N THR A 153 4.81 -2.37 2.22
CA THR A 153 6.16 -2.42 2.76
C THR A 153 7.16 -2.75 1.65
N VAL A 154 8.21 -1.96 1.52
CA VAL A 154 9.30 -2.16 0.56
C VAL A 154 10.61 -2.10 1.31
N ALA A 155 11.40 -3.18 1.29
CA ALA A 155 12.62 -3.36 2.09
C ALA A 155 12.46 -3.03 3.59
N GLY A 156 11.30 -3.34 4.17
CA GLY A 156 10.98 -3.02 5.57
C GLY A 156 10.52 -1.59 5.82
N HIS A 157 10.48 -0.72 4.81
CA HIS A 157 9.94 0.64 4.92
C HIS A 157 8.44 0.64 4.62
N ALA A 158 7.63 1.17 5.53
CA ALA A 158 6.22 1.46 5.27
C ALA A 158 6.11 2.65 4.32
N VAL A 159 5.51 2.45 3.16
CA VAL A 159 5.32 3.43 2.10
C VAL A 159 3.92 3.28 1.49
N TYR A 160 3.56 4.10 0.52
CA TYR A 160 2.28 4.02 -0.15
C TYR A 160 2.46 3.81 -1.66
N GLY A 161 1.77 2.79 -2.19
CA GLY A 161 1.50 2.68 -3.62
C GLY A 161 0.38 3.63 -4.04
N ILE A 162 0.12 3.71 -5.33
CA ILE A 162 -0.96 4.50 -5.91
C ILE A 162 -2.10 3.56 -6.29
N TYR A 163 -3.23 3.65 -5.61
CA TYR A 163 -4.45 2.94 -5.97
C TYR A 163 -5.30 3.80 -6.88
N MET A 164 -5.61 3.30 -8.05
CA MET A 164 -6.37 3.98 -9.08
C MET A 164 -7.66 3.19 -9.39
N PRO A 165 -8.77 3.46 -8.69
CA PRO A 165 -10.09 2.99 -9.09
C PRO A 165 -10.59 3.75 -10.33
N PRO A 166 -11.73 3.35 -10.94
CA PRO A 166 -12.33 4.09 -12.04
C PRO A 166 -12.45 5.59 -11.78
N GLY A 167 -12.03 6.41 -12.73
CA GLY A 167 -12.02 7.87 -12.61
C GLY A 167 -10.78 8.45 -11.93
N VAL A 168 -9.74 7.65 -11.72
CA VAL A 168 -8.43 8.10 -11.24
C VAL A 168 -7.36 7.79 -12.26
N GLY A 169 -6.68 8.81 -12.76
CA GLY A 169 -5.61 8.66 -13.74
C GLY A 169 -4.77 9.91 -13.85
N TYR A 170 -3.61 9.79 -14.47
CA TYR A 170 -2.60 10.84 -14.60
C TYR A 170 -2.05 10.90 -16.02
N ARG A 171 -1.68 12.11 -16.45
CA ARG A 171 -1.14 12.35 -17.79
C ARG A 171 -0.02 13.36 -17.81
N ARG A 172 0.89 13.17 -18.77
CA ARG A 172 1.82 14.16 -19.30
C ARG A 172 1.60 14.29 -20.80
N ALA A 173 0.96 15.35 -21.25
CA ALA A 173 0.86 15.65 -22.67
C ALA A 173 2.23 16.08 -23.21
N SER A 174 2.66 15.52 -24.34
CA SER A 174 3.92 15.83 -25.03
C SER A 174 5.16 15.69 -24.15
N GLY A 175 5.56 14.44 -23.84
CA GLY A 175 6.75 14.13 -23.06
C GLY A 175 8.06 14.36 -23.82
N ALA A 176 9.07 14.88 -23.15
CA ALA A 176 10.40 15.03 -23.71
C ALA A 176 11.11 13.67 -23.80
N GLY A 177 11.65 13.33 -24.98
CA GLY A 177 12.40 12.10 -25.18
C GLY A 177 11.58 10.81 -25.24
N ILE A 178 10.27 10.90 -25.10
CA ILE A 178 9.34 9.76 -25.29
C ILE A 178 9.32 9.41 -26.78
N ALA A 179 9.23 8.12 -27.09
CA ALA A 179 9.24 7.63 -28.47
C ALA A 179 8.09 8.21 -29.31
N THR A 180 8.35 8.52 -30.58
CA THR A 180 7.37 8.99 -31.56
C THR A 180 7.62 8.33 -32.91
N ASN A 181 6.57 8.16 -33.72
CA ASN A 181 6.67 7.77 -35.14
C ASN A 181 7.59 6.55 -35.39
N GLY A 182 7.35 5.46 -34.70
CA GLY A 182 8.07 4.22 -34.89
C GLY A 182 9.47 4.18 -34.30
N GLN A 183 9.77 5.05 -33.35
CA GLN A 183 10.99 4.95 -32.54
C GLN A 183 10.87 3.77 -31.56
N PRO A 184 11.97 3.08 -31.27
CA PRO A 184 11.94 1.98 -30.32
C PRO A 184 11.85 2.48 -28.87
N GLU A 185 11.12 1.75 -28.04
CA GLU A 185 11.03 1.98 -26.59
C GLU A 185 10.88 0.70 -25.79
N SER A 186 11.07 0.79 -24.49
CA SER A 186 10.75 -0.28 -23.55
C SER A 186 10.17 0.33 -22.29
N LEU A 187 9.21 -0.37 -21.71
CA LEU A 187 8.47 0.05 -20.55
C LEU A 187 8.42 -1.10 -19.55
N TYR A 188 8.50 -0.78 -18.26
CA TYR A 188 8.03 -1.71 -17.23
C TYR A 188 7.25 -0.97 -16.17
N GLU A 189 6.37 -1.69 -15.50
CA GLU A 189 5.76 -1.28 -14.24
C GLU A 189 5.79 -2.41 -13.21
N VAL A 190 5.75 -2.02 -11.94
CA VAL A 190 5.40 -2.90 -10.83
C VAL A 190 4.02 -2.50 -10.34
N ALA A 191 3.09 -3.42 -10.48
CA ALA A 191 1.67 -3.22 -10.16
C ALA A 191 1.16 -4.34 -9.25
N SER A 192 -0.04 -4.19 -8.69
CA SER A 192 -0.70 -5.28 -7.97
C SER A 192 -1.39 -6.24 -8.95
N GLY A 193 -1.16 -7.53 -8.79
CA GLY A 193 -1.90 -8.55 -9.53
C GLY A 193 -3.27 -8.89 -8.94
N THR A 194 -3.68 -8.21 -7.87
CA THR A 194 -4.94 -8.50 -7.16
C THR A 194 -5.92 -7.31 -7.16
N ASN A 195 -5.44 -6.08 -7.35
CA ASN A 195 -6.29 -4.88 -7.44
C ASN A 195 -6.53 -4.51 -8.90
N ILE A 196 -7.29 -5.31 -9.59
CA ILE A 196 -7.57 -5.20 -11.02
C ILE A 196 -9.03 -5.54 -11.29
N ASN A 197 -9.58 -5.02 -12.38
CA ASN A 197 -10.89 -5.38 -12.88
C ASN A 197 -10.84 -5.66 -14.41
N ASN A 198 -11.99 -5.82 -15.04
CA ASN A 198 -12.13 -5.99 -16.49
C ASN A 198 -12.52 -4.70 -17.21
N GLY A 199 -12.35 -3.55 -16.58
CA GLY A 199 -12.61 -2.24 -17.15
C GLY A 199 -11.43 -1.74 -18.00
N CYS A 200 -11.68 -1.08 -19.10
CA CYS A 200 -10.66 -0.36 -19.88
C CYS A 200 -10.61 1.11 -19.42
N CYS A 201 -9.44 1.68 -19.25
CA CYS A 201 -8.11 1.08 -19.37
C CYS A 201 -7.31 1.36 -18.11
N THR A 202 -6.20 0.65 -17.95
CA THR A 202 -5.28 0.81 -16.82
C THR A 202 -3.87 1.01 -17.33
N ASP A 203 -3.72 1.80 -18.40
CA ASP A 203 -2.49 1.87 -19.14
C ASP A 203 -1.39 2.60 -18.39
N PHE A 204 -0.18 2.12 -18.57
CA PHE A 204 1.05 2.84 -18.29
C PHE A 204 1.91 2.85 -19.53
N GLY A 205 2.10 4.02 -20.15
CA GLY A 205 2.95 4.11 -21.33
C GLY A 205 2.70 5.31 -22.21
N ASN A 206 3.11 5.14 -23.47
CA ASN A 206 3.07 6.12 -24.53
C ASN A 206 1.68 6.18 -25.17
N VAL A 207 1.13 7.37 -25.28
CA VAL A 207 -0.22 7.60 -25.80
C VAL A 207 -0.27 8.84 -26.69
N GLU A 208 -1.46 9.15 -27.19
CA GLU A 208 -1.76 10.32 -28.00
C GLU A 208 -1.43 11.63 -27.26
N THR A 209 -1.10 12.66 -28.01
CA THR A 209 -0.84 14.01 -27.47
C THR A 209 -2.11 14.77 -27.10
N THR A 210 -3.27 14.26 -27.49
CA THR A 210 -4.59 14.76 -27.12
C THR A 210 -5.39 13.64 -26.47
N GLU A 211 -6.39 13.97 -25.67
CA GLU A 211 -7.26 13.01 -24.99
C GLU A 211 -8.35 12.45 -25.93
N THR A 212 -7.93 12.03 -27.16
CA THR A 212 -8.83 11.49 -28.18
C THR A 212 -8.11 10.39 -28.97
N ASP A 213 -8.82 9.32 -29.30
CA ASP A 213 -8.33 8.27 -30.19
C ASP A 213 -7.93 8.88 -31.56
N THR A 214 -6.67 8.69 -31.95
CA THR A 214 -6.10 9.16 -33.22
C THR A 214 -5.82 8.02 -34.20
N GLY A 215 -6.08 6.79 -33.79
CA GLY A 215 -6.02 5.60 -34.65
C GLY A 215 -5.07 4.51 -34.19
N ALA A 216 -5.23 3.35 -34.79
CA ALA A 216 -4.41 2.18 -34.48
C ALA A 216 -2.90 2.47 -34.60
N SER A 217 -2.10 1.91 -33.68
CA SER A 217 -0.65 2.08 -33.54
C SER A 217 -0.16 3.43 -32.99
N HIS A 218 -1.05 4.29 -32.53
CA HIS A 218 -0.69 5.59 -31.93
C HIS A 218 -0.33 5.48 -30.46
N MET A 219 -0.73 4.40 -29.78
CA MET A 219 -0.31 4.06 -28.41
C MET A 219 0.74 2.94 -28.39
N ASP A 220 1.51 2.89 -27.30
CA ASP A 220 2.41 1.79 -26.94
C ASP A 220 2.48 1.74 -25.39
N ALA A 221 1.47 1.14 -24.78
CA ALA A 221 1.30 1.14 -23.35
C ALA A 221 1.13 -0.28 -22.77
N ILE A 222 1.59 -0.49 -21.56
CA ILE A 222 1.28 -1.70 -20.80
C ILE A 222 -0.15 -1.58 -20.27
N ASN A 223 -0.96 -2.60 -20.54
CA ASN A 223 -2.22 -2.82 -19.85
C ASN A 223 -2.08 -4.09 -19.00
N LEU A 224 -2.26 -4.00 -17.71
CA LEU A 224 -2.27 -5.14 -16.79
C LEU A 224 -3.69 -5.36 -16.28
N ALA A 225 -4.47 -6.18 -16.97
CA ALA A 225 -5.91 -6.25 -16.77
C ALA A 225 -6.52 -7.65 -17.01
N LEU A 226 -7.84 -7.70 -16.96
CA LEU A 226 -8.67 -8.88 -17.26
C LEU A 226 -9.50 -8.67 -18.53
N LEU A 227 -9.11 -7.76 -19.43
CA LEU A 227 -9.93 -7.33 -20.57
C LEU A 227 -10.26 -8.48 -21.53
N ASN A 228 -9.34 -9.41 -21.73
CA ASN A 228 -9.53 -10.53 -22.64
C ASN A 228 -10.14 -11.78 -21.98
N ALA A 229 -10.44 -11.73 -20.67
CA ALA A 229 -11.17 -12.81 -20.00
C ALA A 229 -12.62 -12.93 -20.57
N PRO A 230 -13.18 -14.14 -20.71
CA PRO A 230 -12.65 -15.46 -20.37
C PRO A 230 -11.93 -16.17 -21.52
N ARG A 231 -11.58 -15.49 -22.60
CA ARG A 231 -10.98 -16.09 -23.82
C ARG A 231 -9.51 -16.41 -23.66
N SER A 232 -8.83 -15.72 -22.75
CA SER A 232 -7.40 -15.87 -22.51
C SER A 232 -7.06 -17.17 -21.76
N ALA A 233 -5.82 -17.63 -21.91
CA ALA A 233 -5.32 -18.81 -21.23
C ALA A 233 -4.90 -18.50 -19.80
N GLY A 234 -4.88 -19.50 -18.92
CA GLY A 234 -4.44 -19.35 -17.54
C GLY A 234 -5.38 -18.51 -16.68
N HIS A 235 -4.78 -17.73 -15.79
CA HIS A 235 -5.50 -16.83 -14.86
C HIS A 235 -4.85 -15.46 -14.88
N GLY A 236 -5.61 -14.45 -15.26
CA GLY A 236 -5.15 -13.05 -15.26
C GLY A 236 -4.77 -12.53 -13.87
N PRO A 237 -4.23 -11.30 -13.79
CA PRO A 237 -4.13 -10.38 -14.93
C PRO A 237 -3.12 -10.85 -15.99
N TRP A 238 -3.37 -10.42 -17.21
CA TRP A 238 -2.44 -10.61 -18.31
C TRP A 238 -1.65 -9.33 -18.53
N VAL A 239 -0.38 -9.47 -18.88
CA VAL A 239 0.41 -8.36 -19.41
C VAL A 239 0.06 -8.25 -20.89
N GLU A 240 -0.54 -7.14 -21.24
CA GLU A 240 -1.05 -6.83 -22.55
C GLU A 240 -0.39 -5.56 -23.08
N ALA A 241 -0.33 -5.39 -24.40
CA ALA A 241 0.00 -4.14 -25.04
C ALA A 241 -1.28 -3.47 -25.53
N ASP A 242 -1.58 -2.28 -25.01
CA ASP A 242 -2.55 -1.38 -25.65
C ASP A 242 -1.83 -0.56 -26.72
N LEU A 243 -2.24 -0.79 -27.96
CA LEU A 243 -1.62 -0.18 -29.14
C LEU A 243 -2.57 0.79 -29.84
N GLU A 244 -3.60 1.24 -29.17
CA GLU A 244 -4.79 1.96 -29.64
C GLU A 244 -5.65 1.14 -30.60
N ASN A 245 -6.95 1.17 -30.39
CA ASN A 245 -7.92 0.36 -31.12
C ASN A 245 -7.68 -1.16 -31.04
N GLY A 246 -6.93 -1.61 -30.03
CA GLY A 246 -6.69 -3.02 -29.75
C GLY A 246 -5.72 -3.26 -28.61
N VAL A 247 -6.14 -4.15 -27.70
CA VAL A 247 -5.33 -4.65 -26.58
C VAL A 247 -4.90 -6.08 -26.89
N PHE A 248 -3.60 -6.35 -26.81
CA PHE A 248 -2.99 -7.56 -27.36
C PHE A 248 -2.14 -8.29 -26.31
N GLU A 249 -2.40 -9.58 -26.12
CA GLU A 249 -1.56 -10.50 -25.33
C GLU A 249 -0.36 -11.04 -26.14
N GLY A 250 -0.30 -10.72 -27.42
CA GLY A 250 0.71 -11.17 -28.39
C GLY A 250 0.42 -10.65 -29.78
N GLY A 251 0.78 -11.37 -30.84
CA GLY A 251 0.46 -10.99 -32.24
C GLY A 251 -1.05 -10.93 -32.55
N THR A 252 -1.88 -11.35 -31.60
CA THR A 252 -3.34 -11.26 -31.61
C THR A 252 -3.83 -10.89 -30.21
N ALA A 253 -5.09 -10.48 -30.10
CA ALA A 253 -5.70 -10.07 -28.81
C ALA A 253 -5.58 -11.16 -27.73
N VAL A 254 -5.66 -12.44 -28.10
CA VAL A 254 -5.54 -13.56 -27.19
C VAL A 254 -4.32 -14.40 -27.56
N ASN A 255 -3.50 -14.78 -26.56
CA ASN A 255 -2.32 -15.60 -26.73
C ASN A 255 -2.33 -16.75 -25.71
N THR A 256 -2.46 -18.00 -26.19
CA THR A 256 -2.51 -19.18 -25.32
C THR A 256 -1.21 -19.46 -24.55
N ASN A 257 -0.10 -18.83 -24.91
CA ASN A 257 1.16 -18.90 -24.18
C ASN A 257 1.27 -17.82 -23.08
N ASN A 258 0.42 -16.80 -23.09
CA ASN A 258 0.33 -15.83 -22.01
C ASN A 258 -0.65 -16.37 -20.97
N LEU A 259 -0.11 -16.94 -19.90
CA LEU A 259 -0.90 -17.59 -18.85
C LEU A 259 -1.37 -16.64 -17.75
N GLY A 260 -1.04 -15.36 -17.88
CA GLY A 260 -1.31 -14.36 -16.86
C GLY A 260 -0.40 -14.51 -15.64
N ASN A 261 -0.64 -13.66 -14.64
CA ASN A 261 0.16 -13.65 -13.42
C ASN A 261 -0.69 -13.33 -12.19
N THR A 262 -0.91 -14.32 -11.34
CA THR A 262 -1.71 -14.22 -10.11
C THR A 262 -0.92 -13.74 -8.88
N SER A 263 0.33 -13.29 -9.08
CA SER A 263 1.17 -12.80 -7.98
C SER A 263 0.58 -11.53 -7.36
N LYS A 264 0.76 -11.33 -6.06
CA LYS A 264 0.32 -10.10 -5.38
C LYS A 264 0.96 -8.84 -5.97
N PHE A 265 2.24 -8.96 -6.37
CA PHE A 265 2.99 -7.92 -7.07
C PHE A 265 3.49 -8.49 -8.39
N VAL A 266 3.20 -7.79 -9.45
CA VAL A 266 3.54 -8.18 -10.81
C VAL A 266 4.53 -7.18 -11.38
N THR A 267 5.62 -7.68 -11.95
CA THR A 267 6.41 -6.91 -12.90
C THR A 267 5.82 -7.15 -14.29
N ALA A 268 5.29 -6.13 -14.93
CA ALA A 268 4.86 -6.16 -16.33
C ALA A 268 5.88 -5.41 -17.18
N LEU A 269 6.20 -5.92 -18.37
CA LEU A 269 7.19 -5.32 -19.26
C LEU A 269 6.74 -5.47 -20.73
N LEU A 270 6.76 -4.34 -21.41
CA LEU A 270 6.54 -4.22 -22.87
C LEU A 270 7.79 -3.61 -23.47
N LYS A 271 8.22 -4.13 -24.61
CA LYS A 271 9.21 -3.46 -25.46
C LYS A 271 8.86 -3.59 -26.92
N ASN A 272 9.01 -2.49 -27.63
CA ASN A 272 8.59 -2.34 -29.02
C ASN A 272 9.74 -1.72 -29.82
N ASN A 273 10.08 -2.32 -30.97
CA ASN A 273 11.08 -1.72 -31.84
C ASN A 273 10.50 -0.60 -32.73
N GLY A 274 9.22 -0.34 -32.61
CA GLY A 274 8.51 0.71 -33.32
C GLY A 274 8.23 0.41 -34.78
N GLN A 275 8.81 -0.66 -35.34
CA GLN A 275 8.76 -0.93 -36.77
C GLN A 275 8.03 -2.23 -37.12
N SER A 276 8.26 -3.30 -36.40
CA SER A 276 7.80 -4.60 -36.85
C SER A 276 7.62 -5.64 -35.73
N THR A 277 8.25 -5.44 -34.57
CA THR A 277 8.27 -6.46 -33.51
C THR A 277 8.11 -5.84 -32.13
N PHE A 278 7.42 -6.58 -31.25
CA PHE A 278 7.31 -6.24 -29.83
C PHE A 278 7.43 -7.50 -28.98
N ALA A 279 7.67 -7.30 -27.68
CA ALA A 279 7.73 -8.38 -26.72
C ALA A 279 6.98 -8.01 -25.45
N LEU A 280 6.27 -9.00 -24.90
CA LEU A 280 5.59 -8.95 -23.61
C LEU A 280 6.25 -9.91 -22.64
N LYS A 281 6.62 -9.41 -21.47
CA LYS A 281 7.21 -10.19 -20.39
C LYS A 281 6.51 -9.86 -19.08
N GLY A 282 6.59 -10.79 -18.15
CA GLY A 282 6.15 -10.51 -16.80
C GLY A 282 6.75 -11.48 -15.80
N GLY A 283 6.62 -11.14 -14.53
CA GLY A 283 7.16 -11.94 -13.45
C GLY A 283 6.53 -11.57 -12.11
N ASN A 284 6.80 -12.40 -11.11
CA ASN A 284 6.49 -12.05 -9.73
C ASN A 284 7.53 -11.03 -9.24
N ALA A 285 7.09 -9.83 -8.85
CA ALA A 285 7.98 -8.79 -8.34
C ALA A 285 8.60 -9.13 -6.97
N GLN A 286 8.15 -10.21 -6.33
CA GLN A 286 8.69 -10.67 -5.03
C GLN A 286 9.71 -11.80 -5.18
N SER A 287 9.76 -12.50 -6.32
CA SER A 287 10.65 -13.65 -6.49
C SER A 287 10.76 -14.08 -7.95
N GLY A 288 11.87 -14.74 -8.28
CA GLY A 288 12.05 -15.35 -9.60
C GLY A 288 12.46 -14.36 -10.70
N SER A 289 12.36 -14.83 -11.94
CA SER A 289 12.78 -14.14 -13.16
C SER A 289 11.59 -13.80 -14.04
N LEU A 290 11.80 -12.94 -15.04
CA LEU A 290 10.80 -12.66 -16.06
C LEU A 290 10.53 -13.89 -16.94
N THR A 291 9.26 -14.09 -17.27
CA THR A 291 8.80 -14.99 -18.33
C THR A 291 8.50 -14.16 -19.57
N THR A 292 8.99 -14.57 -20.72
CA THR A 292 8.60 -13.99 -22.01
C THR A 292 7.37 -14.73 -22.53
N TRP A 293 6.24 -14.05 -22.57
CA TRP A 293 4.99 -14.61 -23.08
C TRP A 293 4.81 -14.39 -24.57
N TYR A 294 5.38 -13.30 -25.08
CA TYR A 294 5.42 -13.01 -26.51
C TYR A 294 6.73 -12.31 -26.89
N ASN A 295 7.24 -12.66 -28.08
CA ASN A 295 8.31 -11.95 -28.76
C ASN A 295 8.17 -12.26 -30.24
N GLY A 296 7.65 -11.32 -31.00
CA GLY A 296 7.31 -11.55 -32.40
C GLY A 296 6.82 -10.31 -33.12
N ALA A 297 6.15 -10.53 -34.26
CA ALA A 297 5.63 -9.47 -35.10
C ALA A 297 4.55 -8.63 -34.38
N LEU A 298 4.50 -7.34 -34.66
CA LEU A 298 3.37 -6.48 -34.31
C LEU A 298 2.08 -7.05 -34.89
N PRO A 299 0.91 -6.81 -34.26
CA PRO A 299 -0.37 -7.21 -34.81
C PRO A 299 -0.62 -6.63 -36.23
N SER A 300 -1.46 -7.31 -37.00
CA SER A 300 -1.77 -6.85 -38.36
C SER A 300 -2.39 -5.46 -38.32
N GLY A 301 -1.81 -4.52 -39.07
CA GLY A 301 -2.24 -3.11 -39.14
C GLY A 301 -1.48 -2.18 -38.19
N TYR A 302 -0.56 -2.70 -37.35
CA TYR A 302 0.20 -1.93 -36.36
C TYR A 302 1.69 -1.74 -36.73
N SER A 303 2.08 -2.00 -37.94
CA SER A 303 3.47 -1.90 -38.42
C SER A 303 3.59 -0.95 -39.59
N PRO A 304 4.35 0.16 -39.51
CA PRO A 304 5.06 0.65 -38.33
C PRO A 304 4.13 1.28 -37.27
N MET A 305 4.65 1.50 -36.07
CA MET A 305 3.98 2.26 -35.01
C MET A 305 4.00 3.76 -35.34
N HIS A 306 3.04 4.48 -34.76
CA HIS A 306 2.87 5.94 -34.91
C HIS A 306 2.77 6.66 -33.57
N GLN A 307 3.48 6.15 -32.54
CA GLN A 307 3.47 6.70 -31.17
C GLN A 307 3.56 8.23 -31.19
N GLU A 308 2.86 8.90 -30.27
CA GLU A 308 2.76 10.36 -30.26
C GLU A 308 3.58 11.04 -29.13
N GLY A 309 4.02 10.29 -28.12
CA GLY A 309 4.96 10.79 -27.14
C GLY A 309 4.35 11.48 -25.93
N SER A 310 3.09 11.24 -25.61
CA SER A 310 2.52 11.54 -24.28
C SER A 310 2.67 10.35 -23.34
N VAL A 311 2.41 10.55 -22.07
CA VAL A 311 2.47 9.49 -21.05
C VAL A 311 1.21 9.49 -20.22
N VAL A 312 0.60 8.32 -20.03
CA VAL A 312 -0.50 8.12 -19.07
C VAL A 312 -0.13 7.10 -18.00
N LEU A 313 -0.90 7.15 -16.92
CA LEU A 313 -0.90 6.16 -15.86
C LEU A 313 -2.31 6.00 -15.31
N GLY A 314 -2.87 4.78 -15.45
CA GLY A 314 -4.17 4.40 -14.89
C GLY A 314 -5.38 4.75 -15.74
N THR A 315 -5.18 5.14 -16.98
CA THR A 315 -6.25 5.49 -17.93
C THR A 315 -5.76 5.23 -19.36
N GLY A 316 -6.67 5.08 -20.31
CA GLY A 316 -6.33 5.02 -21.73
C GLY A 316 -5.97 6.37 -22.34
N GLY A 317 -5.46 6.38 -23.57
CA GLY A 317 -5.03 7.57 -24.27
C GLY A 317 -6.15 8.57 -24.55
N ASP A 318 -7.36 8.10 -24.78
CA ASP A 318 -8.59 8.88 -24.96
C ASP A 318 -9.33 9.19 -23.65
N ASN A 319 -8.67 8.91 -22.50
CA ASN A 319 -9.23 8.96 -21.16
C ASN A 319 -10.35 7.93 -20.92
N SER A 320 -10.27 6.74 -21.51
CA SER A 320 -11.04 5.59 -21.03
C SER A 320 -10.53 5.20 -19.64
N ASN A 321 -11.36 5.44 -18.59
CA ASN A 321 -10.94 5.44 -17.19
C ASN A 321 -11.83 4.55 -16.29
N ARG A 322 -12.21 3.36 -16.79
CA ARG A 322 -13.02 2.39 -16.05
C ARG A 322 -12.21 1.25 -15.43
N GLY A 323 -10.91 1.24 -15.68
CA GLY A 323 -9.99 0.27 -15.13
C GLY A 323 -9.73 0.50 -13.63
N THR A 324 -9.28 -0.55 -12.96
CA THR A 324 -8.72 -0.48 -11.60
C THR A 324 -7.31 -1.01 -11.63
N GLN A 325 -6.35 -0.25 -11.11
CA GLN A 325 -4.95 -0.61 -11.04
C GLN A 325 -4.33 -0.14 -9.73
N SER A 326 -3.25 -0.78 -9.34
CA SER A 326 -2.36 -0.31 -8.27
C SER A 326 -0.95 -0.22 -8.81
N PHE A 327 -0.33 0.94 -8.71
CA PHE A 327 0.99 1.23 -9.23
C PHE A 327 1.99 1.50 -8.10
N PHE A 328 3.21 1.01 -8.23
CA PHE A 328 4.30 1.23 -7.28
C PHE A 328 5.49 1.94 -7.91
N GLU A 329 5.95 1.47 -9.05
CA GLU A 329 7.00 2.08 -9.85
C GLU A 329 6.90 1.66 -11.32
N GLY A 330 7.43 2.48 -12.21
CA GLY A 330 7.52 2.16 -13.63
C GLY A 330 8.43 3.13 -14.36
N VAL A 331 8.98 2.67 -15.48
CA VAL A 331 9.85 3.49 -16.33
C VAL A 331 9.53 3.31 -17.81
N MET A 332 9.91 4.32 -18.58
CA MET A 332 10.00 4.25 -20.04
C MET A 332 11.44 4.58 -20.45
N THR A 333 11.97 3.86 -21.42
CA THR A 333 13.34 4.04 -21.90
C THR A 333 13.37 4.47 -23.35
N ALA A 334 14.37 5.26 -23.74
CA ALA A 334 14.71 5.46 -25.13
C ALA A 334 15.38 4.20 -25.66
N GLY A 335 14.73 3.52 -26.63
CA GLY A 335 15.29 2.34 -27.29
C GLY A 335 14.79 1.01 -26.73
N TYR A 336 15.02 -0.04 -27.51
CA TYR A 336 14.64 -1.42 -27.21
C TYR A 336 15.68 -2.05 -26.26
N SER A 337 15.30 -2.32 -25.04
CA SER A 337 16.19 -2.86 -24.01
C SER A 337 16.67 -4.28 -24.32
N SER A 338 17.86 -4.63 -23.83
CA SER A 338 18.35 -6.00 -23.92
C SER A 338 17.68 -6.88 -22.84
N ASP A 339 17.53 -8.18 -23.14
CA ASP A 339 16.99 -9.14 -22.17
C ASP A 339 17.86 -9.22 -20.90
N SER A 340 19.17 -8.96 -21.03
CA SER A 340 20.07 -8.90 -19.88
C SER A 340 19.77 -7.71 -18.97
N ALA A 341 19.46 -6.54 -19.55
CA ALA A 341 19.06 -5.36 -18.78
C ALA A 341 17.71 -5.61 -18.08
N ASP A 342 16.72 -6.15 -18.80
CA ASP A 342 15.40 -6.47 -18.25
C ASP A 342 15.51 -7.43 -17.06
N ASN A 343 16.32 -8.50 -17.18
CA ASN A 343 16.54 -9.47 -16.10
C ASN A 343 17.29 -8.85 -14.91
N SER A 344 18.20 -7.91 -15.15
CA SER A 344 18.89 -7.18 -14.07
C SER A 344 17.94 -6.25 -13.33
N VAL A 345 17.02 -5.59 -14.06
CA VAL A 345 15.95 -4.76 -13.46
C VAL A 345 15.01 -5.63 -12.66
N GLN A 346 14.56 -6.78 -13.18
CA GLN A 346 13.75 -7.73 -12.40
C GLN A 346 14.45 -8.17 -11.12
N SER A 347 15.74 -8.47 -11.19
CA SER A 347 16.51 -8.84 -9.98
C SER A 347 16.56 -7.70 -8.96
N ASN A 348 16.65 -6.45 -9.42
CA ASN A 348 16.61 -5.27 -8.56
C ASN A 348 15.22 -5.07 -7.94
N ILE A 349 14.13 -5.28 -8.71
CA ILE A 349 12.75 -5.22 -8.22
C ILE A 349 12.52 -6.28 -7.14
N VAL A 350 12.95 -7.53 -7.37
CA VAL A 350 12.86 -8.61 -6.37
C VAL A 350 13.64 -8.24 -5.10
N ALA A 351 14.84 -7.68 -5.25
CA ALA A 351 15.66 -7.24 -4.12
C ALA A 351 15.06 -6.06 -3.33
N ALA A 352 14.16 -5.28 -3.95
CA ALA A 352 13.41 -4.23 -3.25
C ALA A 352 12.44 -4.80 -2.21
N GLY A 353 12.09 -6.09 -2.26
CA GLY A 353 11.38 -6.80 -1.20
C GLY A 353 9.97 -6.25 -0.93
N TYR A 354 9.15 -6.19 -1.97
CA TYR A 354 7.73 -5.81 -1.85
C TYR A 354 6.97 -6.80 -0.96
N THR A 355 6.28 -6.30 0.05
CA THR A 355 5.42 -7.11 0.94
C THR A 355 4.21 -6.30 1.38
N GLY A 356 3.13 -6.98 1.78
CA GLY A 356 2.01 -6.33 2.45
C GLY A 356 1.18 -5.42 1.55
N VAL A 357 0.83 -5.80 0.31
CA VAL A 357 -0.24 -5.08 -0.42
C VAL A 357 -1.52 -5.20 0.38
N SER A 358 -1.98 -4.09 0.91
CA SER A 358 -3.37 -3.95 1.28
C SER A 358 -4.18 -3.76 -0.02
N THR A 359 -5.10 -4.66 -0.30
CA THR A 359 -6.06 -4.50 -1.39
C THR A 359 -6.89 -3.25 -1.11
N GLY A 360 -6.76 -2.24 -1.93
CA GLY A 360 -7.45 -0.96 -2.01
C GLY A 360 -8.42 -0.53 -0.90
N GLY A 361 -7.90 -0.01 0.14
CA GLY A 361 -8.51 0.51 1.36
C GLY A 361 -7.49 0.29 2.44
N GLY A 362 -7.15 1.29 3.28
CA GLY A 362 -6.24 1.11 4.43
C GLY A 362 -6.50 -0.21 5.17
N PRO A 363 -5.71 -0.69 6.13
CA PRO A 363 -5.81 -2.03 6.71
C PRO A 363 -7.26 -2.44 6.80
N GLY A 364 -7.66 -3.43 5.97
CA GLY A 364 -9.05 -3.64 5.58
C GLY A 364 -9.94 -3.85 6.79
N THR A 365 -10.80 -2.88 7.03
CA THR A 365 -11.86 -3.03 8.01
C THR A 365 -12.99 -3.80 7.36
N THR A 366 -13.17 -5.04 7.75
CA THR A 366 -14.35 -5.82 7.33
C THR A 366 -15.50 -5.57 8.30
N ILE A 367 -16.69 -5.30 7.78
CA ILE A 367 -17.89 -5.19 8.60
C ILE A 367 -18.62 -6.54 8.52
N VAL A 368 -18.57 -7.31 9.59
CA VAL A 368 -19.22 -8.61 9.69
C VAL A 368 -20.58 -8.44 10.36
N GLY A 369 -21.63 -8.84 9.67
CA GLY A 369 -23.00 -8.75 10.11
C GLY A 369 -23.62 -10.10 10.49
N PRO A 370 -24.96 -10.15 10.55
CA PRO A 370 -25.71 -11.36 10.88
C PRO A 370 -25.34 -12.57 10.02
N GLY A 371 -25.35 -13.75 10.64
CA GLY A 371 -25.02 -15.01 9.97
C GLY A 371 -23.56 -15.14 9.57
N GLY A 372 -22.65 -14.27 10.06
CA GLY A 372 -21.25 -14.27 9.69
C GLY A 372 -20.96 -13.77 8.30
N LYS A 373 -21.89 -13.07 7.70
CA LYS A 373 -21.72 -12.47 6.38
C LYS A 373 -21.04 -11.12 6.47
N CYS A 374 -20.35 -10.74 5.43
CA CYS A 374 -19.73 -9.42 5.30
C CYS A 374 -20.67 -8.43 4.62
N VAL A 375 -20.56 -7.17 5.03
CA VAL A 375 -21.18 -6.06 4.29
C VAL A 375 -20.41 -5.90 2.99
N ASP A 376 -21.11 -6.04 1.89
CA ASP A 376 -20.62 -6.26 0.53
C ASP A 376 -21.31 -5.32 -0.44
N VAL A 377 -20.65 -4.97 -1.54
CA VAL A 377 -21.24 -4.18 -2.62
C VAL A 377 -21.43 -5.04 -3.86
N THR A 378 -22.64 -5.05 -4.41
CA THR A 378 -22.90 -5.81 -5.65
C THR A 378 -22.00 -5.36 -6.81
N GLY A 379 -21.55 -6.31 -7.63
CA GLY A 379 -20.82 -6.02 -8.85
C GLY A 379 -19.32 -6.36 -8.80
N ASN A 380 -18.90 -7.13 -7.79
CA ASN A 380 -17.54 -7.68 -7.69
C ASN A 380 -16.48 -6.60 -7.92
N ASP A 381 -16.29 -5.71 -6.93
CA ASP A 381 -15.26 -4.67 -6.90
C ASP A 381 -15.42 -3.50 -7.91
N THR A 382 -16.53 -3.40 -8.63
CA THR A 382 -16.73 -2.32 -9.61
C THR A 382 -17.34 -1.03 -9.05
N GLY A 383 -17.95 -1.07 -7.88
CA GLY A 383 -18.45 0.05 -7.07
C GLY A 383 -18.97 1.28 -7.82
N ALA A 384 -20.11 1.20 -8.52
CA ALA A 384 -20.77 2.36 -9.11
C ALA A 384 -21.69 3.06 -8.09
N ASN A 385 -22.06 4.34 -8.33
CA ASN A 385 -23.17 4.97 -7.62
C ASN A 385 -24.43 4.14 -7.80
N LEU A 386 -25.23 4.02 -6.73
CA LEU A 386 -26.44 3.19 -6.64
C LEU A 386 -26.15 1.67 -6.61
N ALA A 387 -24.90 1.25 -6.48
CA ALA A 387 -24.59 -0.17 -6.26
C ALA A 387 -25.19 -0.61 -4.93
N VAL A 388 -25.86 -1.76 -4.94
CA VAL A 388 -26.56 -2.29 -3.78
C VAL A 388 -25.58 -2.72 -2.71
N VAL A 389 -25.80 -2.29 -1.48
CA VAL A 389 -25.04 -2.79 -0.32
C VAL A 389 -25.83 -3.93 0.32
N GLN A 390 -25.19 -5.08 0.46
CA GLN A 390 -25.81 -6.36 0.80
C GLN A 390 -25.01 -7.16 1.82
N LEU A 391 -25.52 -8.30 2.24
CA LEU A 391 -24.77 -9.35 2.92
C LEU A 391 -24.27 -10.38 1.89
N TRP A 392 -23.01 -10.78 2.00
CA TRP A 392 -22.41 -11.84 1.19
C TRP A 392 -21.41 -12.66 2.00
N ASP A 393 -21.07 -13.86 1.52
CA ASP A 393 -20.00 -14.66 2.12
C ASP A 393 -18.72 -13.83 2.18
N CYS A 394 -18.06 -13.80 3.33
CA CYS A 394 -16.82 -13.03 3.48
C CYS A 394 -15.72 -13.58 2.57
N GLN A 395 -15.15 -12.72 1.77
CA GLN A 395 -14.06 -13.02 0.83
C GLN A 395 -12.84 -12.19 1.22
N ALA A 396 -11.77 -12.85 1.62
CA ALA A 396 -10.59 -12.18 2.19
C ALA A 396 -9.89 -11.17 1.25
N LEU A 397 -10.20 -11.20 -0.04
CA LEU A 397 -9.57 -10.36 -1.06
C LEU A 397 -10.58 -9.49 -1.83
N ALA A 398 -11.85 -9.47 -1.42
CA ALA A 398 -12.89 -8.69 -2.07
C ALA A 398 -12.82 -7.22 -1.63
N ALA A 399 -12.39 -6.32 -2.52
CA ALA A 399 -12.24 -4.90 -2.21
C ALA A 399 -13.56 -4.24 -1.81
N ASP A 400 -14.68 -4.73 -2.32
CA ASP A 400 -16.04 -4.30 -2.01
C ASP A 400 -16.55 -4.71 -0.62
N GLN A 401 -15.79 -5.57 0.08
CA GLN A 401 -16.02 -5.95 1.48
C GLN A 401 -15.06 -5.26 2.45
N HIS A 402 -14.11 -4.46 1.94
CA HIS A 402 -13.17 -3.72 2.76
C HIS A 402 -13.61 -2.27 2.92
N TRP A 403 -14.03 -1.93 4.11
CA TRP A 403 -14.57 -0.64 4.50
C TRP A 403 -13.53 0.17 5.27
N SER A 404 -13.30 1.40 4.88
CA SER A 404 -12.47 2.34 5.64
C SER A 404 -13.39 3.24 6.43
N PRO A 405 -13.39 3.21 7.77
CA PRO A 405 -13.96 4.32 8.53
C PRO A 405 -13.13 5.55 8.19
N SER A 406 -13.76 6.63 7.73
CA SER A 406 -13.05 7.90 7.61
C SER A 406 -12.44 8.25 8.96
N ALA A 407 -11.28 8.92 8.93
CA ALA A 407 -10.51 9.26 10.13
C ALA A 407 -11.42 9.64 11.27
N ILE A 408 -11.24 9.02 12.42
CA ILE A 408 -12.04 9.11 13.64
C ILE A 408 -12.67 10.51 13.78
N GLY A 409 -13.99 10.61 13.57
CA GLY A 409 -14.76 11.83 13.78
C GLY A 409 -15.69 12.28 12.65
N THR A 410 -15.52 11.84 11.40
CA THR A 410 -16.45 12.21 10.31
C THR A 410 -17.60 11.21 10.14
N GLY A 411 -17.47 9.99 10.66
CA GLY A 411 -18.56 9.01 10.72
C GLY A 411 -18.94 8.37 9.39
N THR A 412 -18.16 8.52 8.31
CA THR A 412 -18.41 7.83 7.05
C THR A 412 -17.76 6.45 7.03
N LEU A 413 -18.39 5.49 6.36
CA LEU A 413 -17.85 4.18 6.03
C LEU A 413 -17.66 4.14 4.52
N GLU A 414 -16.43 3.94 4.07
CA GLU A 414 -16.05 4.08 2.67
C GLU A 414 -15.48 2.77 2.12
N THR A 415 -15.89 2.38 0.92
CA THR A 415 -15.27 1.34 0.11
C THR A 415 -15.27 1.74 -1.35
N LEU A 416 -14.34 1.24 -2.16
CA LEU A 416 -14.26 1.51 -3.61
C LEU A 416 -14.29 3.01 -3.93
N GLY A 417 -13.74 3.86 -3.05
CA GLY A 417 -13.72 5.31 -3.21
C GLY A 417 -15.07 6.02 -2.98
N ARG A 418 -16.08 5.33 -2.44
CA ARG A 418 -17.44 5.84 -2.19
C ARG A 418 -17.90 5.54 -0.77
N CYS A 419 -18.96 6.22 -0.36
CA CYS A 419 -19.55 6.11 0.97
C CYS A 419 -20.73 5.13 1.02
N LEU A 420 -20.83 4.39 2.13
CA LEU A 420 -22.08 3.74 2.52
C LEU A 420 -23.16 4.79 2.68
N ASP A 421 -24.20 4.74 1.86
CA ASP A 421 -25.24 5.75 1.79
C ASP A 421 -26.64 5.16 1.98
N ILE A 422 -27.53 5.99 2.46
CA ILE A 422 -28.95 5.68 2.54
C ILE A 422 -29.63 6.21 1.28
N ASP A 423 -30.25 5.32 0.49
CA ASP A 423 -30.94 5.65 -0.75
C ASP A 423 -31.81 6.90 -0.60
N GLY A 424 -31.55 7.90 -1.48
CA GLY A 424 -32.23 9.17 -1.48
C GLY A 424 -32.11 9.96 -0.18
N ASN A 425 -31.10 9.71 0.66
CA ASN A 425 -30.93 10.31 1.99
C ASN A 425 -32.18 10.11 2.89
N GLY A 426 -32.87 8.96 2.71
CA GLY A 426 -34.12 8.62 3.39
C GLY A 426 -33.94 8.42 4.89
N THR A 427 -35.04 8.59 5.64
CA THR A 427 -35.02 8.47 7.12
C THR A 427 -36.08 7.52 7.67
N VAL A 428 -36.79 6.77 6.82
CA VAL A 428 -37.85 5.86 7.24
C VAL A 428 -37.37 4.41 7.33
N ASN A 429 -38.05 3.58 8.16
CA ASN A 429 -37.77 2.16 8.25
C ASN A 429 -37.87 1.49 6.87
N GLY A 430 -36.93 0.63 6.56
CA GLY A 430 -36.88 -0.11 5.31
C GLY A 430 -36.20 0.62 4.15
N THR A 431 -35.74 1.89 4.34
CA THR A 431 -34.93 2.57 3.32
C THR A 431 -33.66 1.77 3.11
N LYS A 432 -33.35 1.49 1.84
CA LYS A 432 -32.25 0.63 1.44
C LYS A 432 -30.92 1.35 1.49
N LEU A 433 -29.84 0.56 1.51
CA LEU A 433 -28.49 1.07 1.46
C LEU A 433 -27.88 0.85 0.09
N GLU A 434 -27.10 1.81 -0.29
CA GLU A 434 -26.36 1.83 -1.55
C GLU A 434 -24.97 2.38 -1.36
N LEU A 435 -24.13 2.23 -2.36
CA LEU A 435 -22.86 2.92 -2.47
C LEU A 435 -23.07 4.21 -3.27
N TYR A 436 -22.56 5.33 -2.78
CA TYR A 436 -22.69 6.62 -3.47
C TYR A 436 -21.46 7.50 -3.27
N ASP A 437 -21.23 8.45 -4.19
CA ASP A 437 -20.16 9.44 -4.04
C ASP A 437 -20.24 10.12 -2.68
N CYS A 438 -19.11 10.24 -1.98
CA CYS A 438 -19.08 10.90 -0.69
C CYS A 438 -19.37 12.41 -0.86
N ASN A 439 -20.56 12.82 -0.48
CA ASN A 439 -21.06 14.20 -0.66
C ASN A 439 -21.39 14.90 0.67
N GLY A 440 -21.14 14.23 1.81
CA GLY A 440 -21.31 14.81 3.14
C GLY A 440 -22.73 14.91 3.65
N VAL A 441 -23.72 14.30 2.98
CA VAL A 441 -25.12 14.26 3.47
C VAL A 441 -25.23 13.39 4.72
N GLY A 442 -26.29 13.62 5.50
CA GLY A 442 -26.49 12.89 6.75
C GLY A 442 -26.72 11.38 6.58
N GLY A 443 -27.20 10.95 5.40
CA GLY A 443 -27.36 9.53 5.05
C GLY A 443 -26.05 8.74 5.01
N GLN A 444 -24.91 9.44 4.90
CA GLN A 444 -23.58 8.85 4.84
C GLN A 444 -22.86 8.81 6.21
N GLN A 445 -23.55 9.22 7.28
CA GLN A 445 -22.98 9.27 8.63
C GLN A 445 -23.33 8.00 9.42
N TRP A 446 -22.33 7.31 9.95
CA TRP A 446 -22.48 6.04 10.65
C TRP A 446 -21.66 6.01 11.94
N ILE A 447 -22.30 5.72 13.06
CA ILE A 447 -21.64 5.70 14.37
C ILE A 447 -21.81 4.30 14.99
N PRO A 448 -20.70 3.55 15.11
CA PRO A 448 -20.71 2.29 15.85
C PRO A 448 -21.10 2.52 17.31
N GLN A 449 -21.96 1.66 17.83
CA GLN A 449 -22.44 1.69 19.21
C GLN A 449 -21.80 0.57 20.03
N ALA A 450 -21.70 0.75 21.34
CA ALA A 450 -21.12 -0.24 22.25
C ALA A 450 -21.88 -1.58 22.26
N ASP A 451 -23.14 -1.59 21.87
CA ASP A 451 -23.98 -2.80 21.78
C ASP A 451 -23.78 -3.57 20.47
N GLY A 452 -22.87 -3.15 19.59
CA GLY A 452 -22.59 -3.74 18.29
C GLY A 452 -23.52 -3.28 17.16
N SER A 453 -24.42 -2.33 17.40
CA SER A 453 -25.18 -1.70 16.32
C SER A 453 -24.39 -0.57 15.65
N ILE A 454 -24.69 -0.26 14.39
CA ILE A 454 -24.14 0.89 13.66
C ILE A 454 -25.31 1.84 13.38
N LYS A 455 -25.29 3.02 13.99
CA LYS A 455 -26.40 3.98 13.96
C LYS A 455 -26.14 5.11 12.98
N ASN A 456 -27.14 5.45 12.16
CA ASN A 456 -27.15 6.67 11.39
C ASN A 456 -27.74 7.82 12.23
N PRO A 457 -26.98 8.91 12.51
CA PRO A 457 -27.45 10.00 13.38
C PRO A 457 -28.63 10.79 12.81
N GLN A 458 -28.68 11.00 11.48
CA GLN A 458 -29.73 11.77 10.81
C GLN A 458 -31.09 11.08 10.96
N SER A 459 -31.17 9.77 10.68
CA SER A 459 -32.41 9.03 10.75
C SER A 459 -32.73 8.54 12.18
N GLY A 460 -31.72 8.49 13.05
CA GLY A 460 -31.82 7.87 14.37
C GLY A 460 -31.92 6.34 14.34
N ARG A 461 -31.78 5.72 13.14
CA ARG A 461 -31.94 4.29 12.89
C ARG A 461 -30.61 3.57 12.79
N CYS A 462 -30.68 2.25 12.88
CA CYS A 462 -29.53 1.36 12.82
C CYS A 462 -29.45 0.63 11.46
N LEU A 463 -28.22 0.33 11.05
CA LEU A 463 -27.94 -0.64 9.98
C LEU A 463 -28.64 -1.96 10.33
N ASP A 464 -29.36 -2.53 9.38
CA ASP A 464 -30.28 -3.64 9.64
C ASP A 464 -30.31 -4.64 8.48
N ASP A 465 -30.27 -5.91 8.83
CA ASP A 465 -30.51 -7.03 7.94
C ASP A 465 -32.01 -7.31 7.90
N PRO A 466 -32.72 -7.11 6.76
CA PRO A 466 -34.16 -7.23 6.68
C PRO A 466 -34.66 -8.59 7.15
N SER A 467 -35.45 -8.59 8.24
CA SER A 467 -36.06 -9.79 8.82
C SER A 467 -35.06 -10.86 9.30
N GLY A 468 -33.77 -10.50 9.50
CA GLY A 468 -32.71 -11.46 9.85
C GLY A 468 -32.43 -12.47 8.74
N ASN A 469 -32.54 -12.05 7.48
CA ASN A 469 -32.28 -12.90 6.31
C ASN A 469 -30.80 -12.92 5.96
N THR A 470 -30.07 -13.88 6.47
CA THR A 470 -28.61 -14.01 6.29
C THR A 470 -28.19 -14.63 4.94
N ALA A 471 -29.09 -14.70 3.94
CA ALA A 471 -28.73 -15.22 2.62
C ALA A 471 -27.84 -14.23 1.85
N ASN A 472 -26.95 -14.77 1.00
CA ASN A 472 -26.18 -13.95 0.06
C ASN A 472 -27.11 -13.13 -0.83
N GLY A 473 -26.77 -11.85 -1.07
CA GLY A 473 -27.58 -10.93 -1.85
C GLY A 473 -28.69 -10.23 -1.05
N THR A 474 -28.76 -10.40 0.27
CA THR A 474 -29.74 -9.68 1.10
C THR A 474 -29.34 -8.21 1.21
N GLN A 475 -30.07 -7.32 0.51
CA GLN A 475 -29.84 -5.88 0.55
C GLN A 475 -30.13 -5.32 1.94
N LEU A 476 -29.14 -4.64 2.51
CA LEU A 476 -29.24 -3.99 3.81
C LEU A 476 -30.15 -2.75 3.78
N GLN A 477 -30.61 -2.35 4.94
CA GLN A 477 -31.53 -1.23 5.13
C GLN A 477 -31.25 -0.50 6.44
N ILE A 478 -31.92 0.62 6.67
CA ILE A 478 -32.07 1.20 8.00
C ILE A 478 -33.39 0.78 8.65
N TYR A 479 -33.37 0.55 9.97
CA TYR A 479 -34.55 0.22 10.75
C TYR A 479 -34.44 0.78 12.17
N ASP A 480 -35.57 0.94 12.88
CA ASP A 480 -35.57 1.37 14.28
C ASP A 480 -34.58 0.51 15.09
N CYS A 481 -33.69 1.12 15.85
CA CYS A 481 -32.73 0.38 16.67
C CYS A 481 -33.48 -0.44 17.73
N ASN A 482 -33.43 -1.75 17.61
CA ASN A 482 -34.22 -2.68 18.43
C ASN A 482 -33.36 -3.69 19.22
N GLY A 483 -32.02 -3.67 19.02
CA GLY A 483 -31.06 -4.52 19.72
C GLY A 483 -31.06 -5.99 19.28
N ASN A 484 -31.84 -6.38 18.26
CA ASN A 484 -31.89 -7.73 17.72
C ASN A 484 -30.60 -8.14 17.00
N ALA A 485 -30.38 -9.43 16.79
CA ALA A 485 -29.23 -9.98 16.07
C ALA A 485 -29.10 -9.42 14.65
N ALA A 486 -30.21 -9.08 13.99
CA ALA A 486 -30.24 -8.46 12.66
C ALA A 486 -29.52 -7.09 12.59
N GLN A 487 -29.23 -6.45 13.72
CA GLN A 487 -28.58 -5.15 13.83
C GLN A 487 -27.19 -5.23 14.49
N LYS A 488 -26.64 -6.43 14.64
CA LYS A 488 -25.32 -6.63 15.20
C LYS A 488 -24.27 -6.75 14.11
N PHE A 489 -23.41 -5.74 14.01
CA PHE A 489 -22.34 -5.64 13.03
C PHE A 489 -21.02 -5.40 13.74
N ALA A 490 -20.05 -6.28 13.54
CA ALA A 490 -18.71 -6.15 14.07
C ALA A 490 -17.81 -5.50 13.04
N ILE A 491 -17.18 -4.39 13.39
CA ILE A 491 -16.15 -3.75 12.59
C ILE A 491 -14.81 -4.39 12.97
N ILE A 492 -14.26 -5.20 12.06
CA ILE A 492 -13.02 -5.95 12.27
C ILE A 492 -11.88 -5.20 11.58
N GLN A 493 -10.93 -4.69 12.37
CA GLN A 493 -9.75 -4.00 11.86
C GLN A 493 -8.50 -4.86 12.05
N GLY A 494 -7.64 -4.89 11.03
CA GLY A 494 -6.37 -5.60 11.07
C GLY A 494 -6.39 -6.96 10.37
N THR A 495 -5.25 -7.65 10.45
CA THR A 495 -5.04 -8.99 9.90
C THR A 495 -4.52 -9.92 10.96
N PRO A 496 -4.78 -11.24 10.87
CA PRO A 496 -4.16 -12.19 11.78
C PRO A 496 -2.64 -12.19 11.62
N ILE A 497 -1.93 -12.21 12.74
CA ILE A 497 -0.50 -12.54 12.73
C ILE A 497 -0.39 -14.05 12.90
N LYS A 498 0.02 -14.75 11.85
CA LYS A 498 0.27 -16.19 11.92
C LYS A 498 1.67 -16.47 12.43
N GLY A 499 1.74 -17.26 13.47
CA GLY A 499 2.95 -17.71 14.12
C GLY A 499 3.23 -19.21 13.94
N PRO A 500 4.14 -19.76 14.73
CA PRO A 500 4.53 -21.16 14.70
C PRO A 500 3.33 -22.12 14.78
N GLY A 501 3.43 -23.26 14.09
CA GLY A 501 2.38 -24.26 14.06
C GLY A 501 1.10 -23.85 13.34
N GLY A 502 1.11 -22.75 12.57
CA GLY A 502 -0.08 -22.20 11.90
C GLY A 502 -1.10 -21.59 12.86
N LYS A 503 -0.69 -21.31 14.10
CA LYS A 503 -1.49 -20.61 15.11
C LYS A 503 -1.49 -19.10 14.87
N CYS A 504 -2.48 -18.41 15.44
CA CYS A 504 -2.55 -16.95 15.42
C CYS A 504 -2.08 -16.34 16.75
N VAL A 505 -1.51 -15.14 16.66
CA VAL A 505 -1.26 -14.30 17.84
C VAL A 505 -2.61 -13.79 18.35
N ASP A 506 -2.88 -14.05 19.61
CA ASP A 506 -4.18 -13.98 20.26
C ASP A 506 -4.07 -13.27 21.59
N VAL A 507 -5.09 -12.56 22.02
CA VAL A 507 -5.17 -11.95 23.34
C VAL A 507 -6.06 -12.78 24.25
N ALA A 508 -5.52 -13.33 25.33
CA ALA A 508 -6.29 -14.14 26.26
C ALA A 508 -7.48 -13.37 26.85
N GLY A 509 -8.68 -13.96 26.82
CA GLY A 509 -9.89 -13.39 27.42
C GLY A 509 -10.98 -12.97 26.46
N ASP A 510 -10.99 -13.52 25.26
CA ASP A 510 -12.10 -13.43 24.28
C ASP A 510 -12.61 -11.99 24.07
N ASP A 511 -11.88 -11.16 23.29
CA ASP A 511 -12.25 -9.78 22.89
C ASP A 511 -12.38 -8.72 24.01
N VAL A 512 -12.12 -9.04 25.26
CA VAL A 512 -12.25 -8.06 26.35
C VAL A 512 -10.99 -7.22 26.57
N GLY A 513 -9.83 -7.72 26.16
CA GLY A 513 -8.50 -7.11 26.14
C GLY A 513 -8.29 -5.92 27.08
N GLY A 514 -7.94 -6.17 28.36
CA GLY A 514 -7.50 -5.13 29.30
C GLY A 514 -5.98 -4.94 29.30
N ASN A 515 -5.48 -3.89 29.97
CA ASN A 515 -4.06 -3.76 30.28
C ASN A 515 -3.57 -4.97 31.09
N GLY A 516 -2.46 -5.56 30.66
CA GLY A 516 -1.92 -6.79 31.25
C GLY A 516 -2.53 -8.09 30.72
N ALA A 517 -3.43 -8.02 29.71
CA ALA A 517 -3.94 -9.24 29.08
C ALA A 517 -2.82 -9.97 28.34
N VAL A 518 -2.69 -11.28 28.60
CA VAL A 518 -1.61 -12.11 28.05
C VAL A 518 -1.77 -12.22 26.53
N VAL A 519 -0.69 -12.03 25.81
CA VAL A 519 -0.61 -12.34 24.38
C VAL A 519 -0.03 -13.75 24.19
N GLN A 520 -0.74 -14.57 23.44
CA GLN A 520 -0.52 -16.01 23.34
C GLN A 520 -0.65 -16.53 21.91
N LEU A 521 -0.37 -17.80 21.68
CA LEU A 521 -0.77 -18.55 20.48
C LEU A 521 -2.12 -19.22 20.73
N TYR A 522 -2.97 -19.17 19.73
CA TYR A 522 -4.25 -19.89 19.72
C TYR A 522 -4.61 -20.34 18.31
N ASP A 523 -5.56 -21.29 18.17
CA ASP A 523 -6.10 -21.64 16.86
C ASP A 523 -6.60 -20.38 16.16
N CYS A 524 -6.24 -20.21 14.88
CA CYS A 524 -6.76 -19.08 14.12
C CYS A 524 -8.28 -19.25 13.97
N TYR A 525 -9.01 -18.25 14.42
CA TYR A 525 -10.42 -18.17 14.12
C TYR A 525 -10.59 -17.87 12.64
N THR A 526 -11.22 -18.77 11.92
CA THR A 526 -11.61 -18.51 10.52
C THR A 526 -13.00 -17.87 10.55
N ILE A 527 -13.26 -17.02 9.56
CA ILE A 527 -14.57 -16.39 9.38
C ILE A 527 -15.68 -17.46 9.27
N GLU A 528 -15.34 -18.66 8.84
CA GLU A 528 -16.26 -19.81 8.72
C GLU A 528 -16.64 -20.48 10.04
N THR A 529 -15.80 -20.38 11.07
CA THR A 529 -16.07 -21.00 12.38
C THR A 529 -16.78 -20.10 13.37
N PHE A 530 -17.18 -18.95 12.92
CA PHE A 530 -17.98 -17.91 13.54
C PHE A 530 -18.15 -17.94 15.06
N GLN A 531 -17.27 -17.22 15.70
CA GLN A 531 -17.59 -16.51 16.94
C GLN A 531 -17.44 -15.00 16.65
N PRO A 532 -18.31 -14.11 17.12
CA PRO A 532 -18.13 -12.67 16.97
C PRO A 532 -16.87 -12.13 17.67
N LEU A 533 -15.95 -12.99 18.06
CA LEU A 533 -14.93 -12.84 19.07
C LEU A 533 -13.49 -12.93 18.53
N ALA A 534 -13.26 -12.92 17.20
CA ALA A 534 -11.90 -12.99 16.66
C ALA A 534 -11.20 -11.61 16.58
N ARG A 535 -11.72 -10.60 17.23
CA ARG A 535 -11.13 -9.23 17.21
C ARG A 535 -9.77 -9.16 17.88
N ASP A 536 -9.55 -10.01 18.85
CA ASP A 536 -8.30 -10.17 19.62
C ASP A 536 -7.18 -10.87 18.85
N GLN A 537 -7.49 -11.46 17.68
CA GLN A 537 -6.52 -11.99 16.72
C GLN A 537 -6.28 -11.07 15.52
N GLN A 538 -6.95 -9.92 15.45
CA GLN A 538 -6.81 -8.97 14.35
C GLN A 538 -5.85 -7.85 14.75
N TRP A 539 -4.69 -7.82 14.13
CA TRP A 539 -3.61 -6.91 14.47
C TRP A 539 -3.31 -5.93 13.35
N THR A 540 -3.07 -4.68 13.69
CA THR A 540 -2.65 -3.64 12.76
C THR A 540 -1.21 -3.24 13.06
N LEU A 541 -0.31 -3.37 12.09
CA LEU A 541 1.01 -2.77 12.14
C LEU A 541 0.91 -1.31 11.69
N ASN A 542 1.24 -0.38 12.59
CA ASN A 542 1.17 1.05 12.33
C ASN A 542 2.52 1.63 11.90
N SER A 543 2.50 2.80 11.26
CA SER A 543 3.70 3.50 10.79
C SER A 543 4.66 3.91 11.92
N ASP A 544 4.17 4.02 13.16
CA ASP A 544 4.99 4.24 14.36
C ASP A 544 5.64 2.96 14.90
N HIS A 545 5.55 1.85 14.14
CA HIS A 545 6.00 0.50 14.51
C HIS A 545 5.26 -0.11 15.69
N THR A 546 4.12 0.42 16.10
CA THR A 546 3.26 -0.27 17.06
C THR A 546 2.42 -1.32 16.37
N VAL A 547 2.24 -2.47 16.99
CA VAL A 547 1.31 -3.53 16.59
C VAL A 547 0.12 -3.44 17.52
N ARG A 548 -1.09 -3.24 16.99
CA ARG A 548 -2.28 -2.93 17.80
C ARG A 548 -3.44 -3.86 17.51
N THR A 549 -4.18 -4.18 18.56
CA THR A 549 -5.51 -4.79 18.53
C THR A 549 -6.36 -4.23 19.66
N LEU A 550 -7.68 -4.29 19.56
CA LEU A 550 -8.64 -3.86 20.62
C LEU A 550 -8.35 -2.43 21.12
N GLY A 551 -7.80 -1.55 20.28
CA GLY A 551 -7.43 -0.18 20.64
C GLY A 551 -6.16 -0.05 21.50
N ARG A 552 -5.39 -1.13 21.71
CA ARG A 552 -4.16 -1.18 22.52
C ARG A 552 -2.97 -1.70 21.73
N CYS A 553 -1.79 -1.57 22.33
CA CYS A 553 -0.52 -1.98 21.74
C CYS A 553 -0.06 -3.34 22.27
N LEU A 554 0.54 -4.14 21.40
CA LEU A 554 1.39 -5.26 21.77
C LEU A 554 2.59 -4.72 22.55
N ASP A 555 2.72 -5.09 23.80
CA ASP A 555 3.69 -4.52 24.75
C ASP A 555 4.53 -5.61 25.42
N LEU A 556 5.70 -5.21 25.87
CA LEU A 556 6.56 -6.02 26.73
C LEU A 556 6.24 -5.72 28.19
N ASP A 557 5.83 -6.73 28.95
CA ASP A 557 5.51 -6.62 30.37
C ASP A 557 6.59 -5.83 31.12
N GLY A 558 6.14 -4.74 31.76
CA GLY A 558 7.01 -3.82 32.47
C GLY A 558 8.07 -3.12 31.62
N ASN A 559 7.87 -3.03 30.29
CA ASN A 559 8.86 -2.54 29.32
C ASN A 559 10.20 -3.30 29.41
N GLY A 560 10.15 -4.60 29.74
CA GLY A 560 11.30 -5.47 29.95
C GLY A 560 12.10 -5.71 28.67
N THR A 561 13.41 -5.98 28.83
CA THR A 561 14.31 -6.21 27.67
C THR A 561 15.05 -7.55 27.75
N ALA A 562 14.79 -8.36 28.78
CA ALA A 562 15.46 -9.65 28.99
C ALA A 562 14.77 -10.79 28.23
N ASN A 563 15.52 -11.86 27.92
CA ASN A 563 14.93 -13.11 27.45
C ASN A 563 13.89 -13.62 28.44
N GLY A 564 12.75 -14.07 27.93
CA GLY A 564 11.64 -14.55 28.74
C GLY A 564 10.66 -13.46 29.19
N THR A 565 10.92 -12.16 28.91
CA THR A 565 9.92 -11.11 29.14
C THR A 565 8.64 -11.47 28.37
N LYS A 566 7.50 -11.48 29.06
CA LYS A 566 6.21 -11.84 28.46
C LYS A 566 5.64 -10.69 27.64
N LEU A 567 4.78 -11.04 26.72
CA LEU A 567 4.01 -10.06 25.98
C LEU A 567 2.64 -9.88 26.61
N GLU A 568 2.19 -8.65 26.60
CA GLU A 568 0.88 -8.26 27.07
C GLU A 568 0.22 -7.27 26.11
N LEU A 569 -1.07 -7.09 26.26
CA LEU A 569 -1.80 -5.97 25.65
C LEU A 569 -1.80 -4.81 26.64
N TYR A 570 -1.41 -3.61 26.20
CA TYR A 570 -1.37 -2.43 27.06
C TYR A 570 -1.77 -1.15 26.31
N ASP A 571 -2.23 -0.12 27.05
CA ASP A 571 -2.51 1.18 26.46
C ASP A 571 -1.28 1.72 25.73
N CYS A 572 -1.47 2.22 24.49
CA CYS A 572 -0.35 2.75 23.71
C CYS A 572 0.19 4.02 24.37
N ASN A 573 1.37 3.93 24.99
CA ASN A 573 2.01 4.99 25.75
C ASN A 573 3.36 5.45 25.16
N GLY A 574 3.77 4.86 24.01
CA GLY A 574 4.96 5.24 23.27
C GLY A 574 6.29 4.73 23.81
N VAL A 575 6.28 3.83 24.79
CA VAL A 575 7.51 3.18 25.29
C VAL A 575 8.14 2.28 24.24
N GLY A 576 9.43 1.98 24.38
CA GLY A 576 10.13 1.17 23.39
C GLY A 576 9.68 -0.29 23.33
N GLY A 577 9.09 -0.83 24.43
CA GLY A 577 8.50 -2.17 24.48
C GLY A 577 7.32 -2.37 23.51
N GLN A 578 6.72 -1.27 23.03
CA GLN A 578 5.57 -1.30 22.11
C GLN A 578 5.96 -1.20 20.63
N ARG A 579 7.26 -1.18 20.33
CA ARG A 579 7.73 -1.03 18.95
C ARG A 579 8.21 -2.36 18.38
N TRP A 580 7.70 -2.71 17.21
CA TRP A 580 7.96 -3.99 16.54
C TRP A 580 8.26 -3.77 15.06
N VAL A 581 9.40 -4.28 14.61
CA VAL A 581 9.87 -4.13 13.23
C VAL A 581 9.92 -5.49 12.55
N PRO A 582 9.05 -5.76 11.56
CA PRO A 582 9.13 -6.98 10.76
C PRO A 582 10.48 -7.10 10.07
N GLN A 583 11.06 -8.29 10.10
CA GLN A 583 12.32 -8.62 9.45
C GLN A 583 12.09 -9.50 8.22
N SER A 584 13.00 -9.47 7.26
CA SER A 584 12.92 -10.25 6.02
C SER A 584 12.86 -11.77 6.23
N ASN A 585 13.31 -12.27 7.39
CA ASN A 585 13.22 -13.69 7.77
C ASN A 585 11.89 -14.05 8.46
N GLY A 586 10.93 -13.13 8.51
CA GLY A 586 9.63 -13.31 9.16
C GLY A 586 9.64 -13.07 10.67
N SER A 587 10.75 -12.67 11.29
CA SER A 587 10.74 -12.34 12.71
C SER A 587 10.23 -10.91 12.95
N LEU A 588 9.66 -10.67 14.15
CA LEU A 588 9.30 -9.35 14.66
C LEU A 588 10.34 -8.92 15.69
N LEU A 589 11.17 -7.95 15.31
CA LEU A 589 12.23 -7.39 16.16
C LEU A 589 11.68 -6.27 17.04
N ASN A 590 11.95 -6.31 18.33
CA ASN A 590 11.80 -5.15 19.21
C ASN A 590 13.11 -4.34 19.24
N PRO A 591 13.17 -3.11 18.70
CA PRO A 591 14.41 -2.35 18.59
C PRO A 591 15.02 -1.94 19.94
N GLN A 592 14.20 -1.73 20.98
CA GLN A 592 14.69 -1.36 22.33
C GLN A 592 15.55 -2.47 22.93
N SER A 593 15.12 -3.73 22.79
CA SER A 593 15.80 -4.88 23.37
C SER A 593 16.82 -5.54 22.43
N GLY A 594 16.70 -5.31 21.13
CA GLY A 594 17.45 -6.05 20.10
C GLY A 594 17.01 -7.52 19.99
N ARG A 595 15.84 -7.89 20.52
CA ARG A 595 15.29 -9.25 20.58
C ARG A 595 14.03 -9.39 19.76
N CYS A 596 13.65 -10.64 19.52
CA CYS A 596 12.52 -11.01 18.66
C CYS A 596 11.35 -11.56 19.48
N LEU A 597 10.13 -11.38 18.93
CA LEU A 597 8.94 -12.11 19.35
C LEU A 597 9.21 -13.61 19.21
N ASP A 598 8.85 -14.40 20.21
CA ASP A 598 9.25 -15.78 20.31
C ASP A 598 8.15 -16.66 20.95
N ASP A 599 7.96 -17.81 20.37
CA ASP A 599 7.16 -18.91 20.92
C ASP A 599 8.05 -19.76 21.85
N PRO A 600 7.82 -19.76 23.17
CA PRO A 600 8.68 -20.43 24.11
C PRO A 600 8.91 -21.91 23.78
N SER A 601 10.16 -22.28 23.49
CA SER A 601 10.57 -23.66 23.18
C SER A 601 9.89 -24.26 21.94
N GLY A 602 9.28 -23.44 21.05
CA GLY A 602 8.51 -23.89 19.91
C GLY A 602 7.24 -24.67 20.32
N ASN A 603 6.62 -24.25 21.42
CA ASN A 603 5.40 -24.89 21.94
C ASN A 603 4.14 -24.33 21.23
N THR A 604 3.73 -24.96 20.17
CA THR A 604 2.58 -24.53 19.34
C THR A 604 1.20 -24.88 19.94
N ALA A 605 1.10 -25.20 21.21
CA ALA A 605 -0.17 -25.46 21.87
C ALA A 605 -0.99 -24.16 22.06
N ASN A 606 -2.32 -24.28 22.04
CA ASN A 606 -3.19 -23.16 22.42
C ASN A 606 -2.87 -22.66 23.82
N GLN A 607 -3.00 -21.34 24.03
CA GLN A 607 -2.68 -20.65 25.30
C GLN A 607 -1.18 -20.61 25.63
N THR A 608 -0.30 -20.83 24.65
CA THR A 608 1.13 -20.62 24.85
C THR A 608 1.43 -19.14 24.87
N ALA A 609 1.73 -18.60 26.07
CA ALA A 609 2.07 -17.18 26.24
C ALA A 609 3.38 -16.84 25.53
N LEU A 610 3.34 -15.87 24.62
CA LEU A 610 4.50 -15.42 23.85
C LEU A 610 5.50 -14.66 24.74
N GLN A 611 6.73 -14.61 24.29
CA GLN A 611 7.83 -13.99 25.01
C GLN A 611 8.78 -13.22 24.09
N LEU A 612 9.65 -12.45 24.69
CA LEU A 612 10.83 -11.85 24.06
C LEU A 612 12.01 -12.81 24.19
N TYR A 613 12.77 -13.03 23.10
CA TYR A 613 13.97 -13.88 23.14
C TYR A 613 15.03 -13.40 22.15
N ASP A 614 16.30 -13.78 22.37
CA ASP A 614 17.38 -13.47 21.41
C ASP A 614 17.00 -13.94 20.01
N CYS A 615 17.14 -13.08 19.00
CA CYS A 615 16.84 -13.42 17.62
C CYS A 615 17.75 -14.55 17.14
N ASN A 616 17.20 -15.71 16.83
CA ASN A 616 17.95 -16.91 16.52
C ASN A 616 17.60 -17.52 15.14
N GLY A 617 16.61 -16.94 14.44
CA GLY A 617 16.18 -17.39 13.11
C GLY A 617 15.45 -18.74 13.07
N ASN A 618 15.05 -19.29 14.21
CA ASN A 618 14.28 -20.52 14.30
C ASN A 618 12.81 -20.31 13.93
N ALA A 619 12.11 -21.39 13.59
CA ALA A 619 10.68 -21.37 13.26
C ALA A 619 9.81 -20.82 14.40
N ALA A 620 10.26 -20.91 15.66
CA ALA A 620 9.59 -20.32 16.82
C ALA A 620 9.51 -18.78 16.79
N GLN A 621 10.24 -18.11 15.91
CA GLN A 621 10.29 -16.66 15.75
C GLN A 621 9.74 -16.17 14.40
N VAL A 622 9.10 -17.05 13.64
CA VAL A 622 8.50 -16.67 12.35
C VAL A 622 7.03 -16.30 12.57
N PHE A 623 6.74 -15.02 12.37
CA PHE A 623 5.41 -14.43 12.51
C PHE A 623 5.10 -13.61 11.26
N THR A 624 3.99 -13.91 10.59
CA THR A 624 3.61 -13.28 9.33
C THR A 624 2.26 -12.58 9.47
N PHE A 625 2.18 -11.35 8.99
CA PHE A 625 0.90 -10.67 8.76
C PHE A 625 0.31 -11.22 7.46
N ASN A 626 -0.90 -11.78 7.50
CA ASN A 626 -1.57 -12.37 6.33
C ASN A 626 -2.80 -11.55 5.95
#